data_f4b745293806e78f0b1a3e624d428518
#
_entry.id   f4b745293806e78f0b1a3e624d428518
#
_cell.length_a   1.000
_cell.length_b   1.000
_cell.length_c   1.000
_cell.angle_alpha   90.00
_cell.angle_beta   90.00
_cell.angle_gamma   90.00
#
_symmetry.space_group_name_H-M   'P 1'
#
loop_
_entity.id
_entity.type
_entity.pdbx_description
1 polymer ?
#
loop_
_entity_poly.entity_id
_entity_poly.type
_entity_poly.pdbx_seq_one_letter_code
_entity_poly.pdbx_strand_id
1 'polypeptide(L)'
;MKIGVQLAGMNPKFWTAGASAADEAGFESVWLPEHLVFPMKISGSPHTGHAEPPVQPSTPAFDALLSLAAIAETTKDIRLGTNVYNIGLRHPFVTARAITTLDILSGGRVEFGIGSSWLEEEWDATGLDFSTRGRRVDEAIDICRKLWSDEVIEFHGEFFDFDPVMFNPKPVQQPGPVLLIGGDGAAAKRRAALVGDAWLPMNHSLEQLPAALREVNDARAAAGRAGTTTLTIGGGIDGPADVDRYRDAGVDRVIVHPFTTSKEAIDGINRFGDEVIAKLDA
;
A
#
# COMPACT_ATOMS: atom_id res chain seq x y z
N MET A 1 12.95 -11.96 -6.95
CA MET A 1 11.75 -11.09 -7.03
C MET A 1 10.87 -11.42 -5.84
N LYS A 2 10.26 -10.42 -5.20
CA LYS A 2 9.37 -10.62 -4.05
C LYS A 2 7.95 -10.92 -4.52
N ILE A 3 7.24 -11.77 -3.80
CA ILE A 3 5.84 -12.09 -4.08
C ILE A 3 5.00 -11.81 -2.83
N GLY A 4 4.04 -10.91 -2.97
CA GLY A 4 3.06 -10.61 -1.95
C GLY A 4 1.69 -11.18 -2.32
N VAL A 5 0.80 -11.32 -1.35
CA VAL A 5 -0.59 -11.75 -1.55
C VAL A 5 -1.58 -10.66 -1.14
N GLN A 6 -2.56 -10.39 -2.00
CA GLN A 6 -3.69 -9.52 -1.68
C GLN A 6 -4.83 -10.34 -1.05
N LEU A 7 -5.31 -9.93 0.12
CA LEU A 7 -6.45 -10.57 0.78
C LEU A 7 -7.81 -9.91 0.47
N ALA A 8 -7.85 -8.90 -0.40
CA ALA A 8 -9.11 -8.39 -0.93
C ALA A 8 -9.93 -9.54 -1.55
N GLY A 9 -11.27 -9.49 -1.42
CA GLY A 9 -12.14 -10.59 -1.87
C GLY A 9 -12.31 -11.75 -0.88
N MET A 10 -11.37 -11.93 0.05
CA MET A 10 -11.57 -12.79 1.21
C MET A 10 -12.44 -12.09 2.26
N ASN A 11 -13.36 -12.83 2.90
CA ASN A 11 -14.12 -12.27 4.01
C ASN A 11 -13.16 -11.80 5.10
N PRO A 12 -13.22 -10.52 5.55
CA PRO A 12 -12.24 -9.95 6.46
C PRO A 12 -11.99 -10.71 7.77
N LYS A 13 -13.00 -11.42 8.29
CA LYS A 13 -12.83 -12.25 9.48
C LYS A 13 -11.87 -13.44 9.32
N PHE A 14 -11.46 -13.75 8.09
CA PHE A 14 -10.49 -14.80 7.78
C PHE A 14 -9.12 -14.27 7.37
N TRP A 15 -8.92 -12.95 7.35
CA TRP A 15 -7.65 -12.35 6.95
C TRP A 15 -6.46 -12.83 7.79
N THR A 16 -6.66 -12.98 9.10
CA THR A 16 -5.60 -13.51 10.00
C THR A 16 -5.19 -14.92 9.60
N ALA A 17 -6.16 -15.81 9.37
CA ALA A 17 -5.86 -17.18 8.95
C ALA A 17 -5.22 -17.22 7.54
N GLY A 18 -5.68 -16.38 6.61
CA GLY A 18 -5.07 -16.26 5.29
C GLY A 18 -3.64 -15.73 5.32
N ALA A 19 -3.37 -14.76 6.19
CA ALA A 19 -2.02 -14.22 6.37
C ALA A 19 -1.06 -15.23 7.03
N SER A 20 -1.54 -16.02 8.00
CA SER A 20 -0.75 -17.12 8.58
C SER A 20 -0.40 -18.18 7.54
N ALA A 21 -1.38 -18.57 6.71
CA ALA A 21 -1.12 -19.50 5.61
C ALA A 21 -0.13 -18.94 4.59
N ALA A 22 -0.20 -17.63 4.29
CA ALA A 22 0.74 -16.96 3.40
C ALA A 22 2.18 -16.89 3.98
N ASP A 23 2.30 -16.62 5.28
CA ASP A 23 3.59 -16.63 5.98
C ASP A 23 4.24 -18.02 5.91
N GLU A 24 3.46 -19.07 6.21
CA GLU A 24 3.90 -20.47 6.14
C GLU A 24 4.24 -20.91 4.70
N ALA A 25 3.52 -20.39 3.70
CA ALA A 25 3.74 -20.68 2.29
C ALA A 25 4.89 -19.87 1.64
N GLY A 26 5.55 -19.00 2.42
CA GLY A 26 6.74 -18.25 1.97
C GLY A 26 6.45 -16.98 1.19
N PHE A 27 5.24 -16.43 1.25
CA PHE A 27 4.98 -15.10 0.70
C PHE A 27 5.78 -14.04 1.47
N GLU A 28 6.37 -13.09 0.74
CA GLU A 28 7.15 -12.01 1.36
C GLU A 28 6.28 -10.98 2.06
N SER A 29 5.05 -10.75 1.56
CA SER A 29 4.16 -9.74 2.13
C SER A 29 2.68 -10.06 1.93
N VAL A 30 1.85 -9.54 2.85
CA VAL A 30 0.39 -9.56 2.77
C VAL A 30 -0.14 -8.14 2.64
N TRP A 31 -1.21 -7.96 1.83
CA TRP A 31 -1.72 -6.64 1.47
C TRP A 31 -3.22 -6.55 1.72
N LEU A 32 -3.65 -5.45 2.37
CA LEU A 32 -5.04 -5.15 2.63
C LEU A 32 -5.48 -3.86 1.91
N PRO A 33 -6.69 -3.84 1.33
CA PRO A 33 -7.31 -2.60 0.84
C PRO A 33 -7.83 -1.76 2.00
N GLU A 34 -8.09 -0.47 1.75
CA GLU A 34 -8.64 0.42 2.76
C GLU A 34 -9.67 1.38 2.17
N HIS A 35 -10.80 1.48 2.85
CA HIS A 35 -11.82 2.51 2.74
C HIS A 35 -12.43 2.78 4.12
N LEU A 36 -12.84 4.03 4.39
CA LEU A 36 -13.55 4.40 5.60
C LEU A 36 -15.03 4.03 5.53
N VAL A 37 -15.66 4.34 4.41
CA VAL A 37 -17.08 4.10 4.15
C VAL A 37 -17.30 3.86 2.66
N PHE A 38 -18.35 3.10 2.33
CA PHE A 38 -18.86 3.01 0.97
C PHE A 38 -20.19 3.77 0.87
N PRO A 39 -20.23 4.90 0.18
CA PRO A 39 -21.49 5.63 -0.06
C PRO A 39 -22.50 4.77 -0.83
N MET A 40 -23.80 5.05 -0.64
CA MET A 40 -24.87 4.34 -1.37
C MET A 40 -24.81 4.55 -2.89
N LYS A 41 -24.26 5.67 -3.32
CA LYS A 41 -23.97 5.96 -4.72
C LYS A 41 -22.45 6.00 -4.87
N ILE A 42 -21.94 5.12 -5.71
CA ILE A 42 -20.53 5.06 -6.07
C ILE A 42 -20.43 5.27 -7.58
N SER A 43 -19.56 6.18 -8.00
CA SER A 43 -19.32 6.47 -9.41
C SER A 43 -17.85 6.26 -9.79
N GLY A 44 -17.63 5.89 -11.06
CA GLY A 44 -16.29 5.70 -11.60
C GLY A 44 -15.59 4.43 -11.13
N SER A 45 -14.34 4.30 -11.54
CA SER A 45 -13.48 3.16 -11.23
C SER A 45 -12.01 3.62 -11.19
N PRO A 46 -11.18 3.06 -10.31
CA PRO A 46 -9.74 3.30 -10.32
C PRO A 46 -9.04 2.61 -11.50
N HIS A 47 -9.71 1.66 -12.16
CA HIS A 47 -9.17 0.88 -13.26
C HIS A 47 -9.48 1.53 -14.60
N THR A 48 -8.44 1.82 -15.38
CA THR A 48 -8.59 2.39 -16.72
C THR A 48 -9.41 1.48 -17.64
N GLY A 49 -10.40 2.04 -18.32
CA GLY A 49 -11.27 1.29 -19.23
C GLY A 49 -12.45 0.56 -18.57
N HIS A 50 -12.57 0.62 -17.24
CA HIS A 50 -13.70 0.09 -16.50
C HIS A 50 -14.60 1.22 -16.01
N ALA A 51 -15.87 1.21 -16.40
CA ALA A 51 -16.85 2.20 -15.97
C ALA A 51 -17.49 1.87 -14.61
N GLU A 52 -17.58 0.58 -14.30
CA GLU A 52 -18.20 0.08 -13.08
C GLU A 52 -17.22 0.10 -11.91
N PRO A 53 -17.66 0.53 -10.72
CA PRO A 53 -16.85 0.49 -9.52
C PRO A 53 -16.53 -0.97 -9.13
N PRO A 54 -15.31 -1.26 -8.64
CA PRO A 54 -14.91 -2.61 -8.25
C PRO A 54 -15.54 -3.07 -6.92
N VAL A 55 -16.27 -2.20 -6.26
CA VAL A 55 -16.90 -2.43 -4.94
C VAL A 55 -18.37 -2.02 -4.97
N GLN A 56 -19.16 -2.60 -4.07
CA GLN A 56 -20.58 -2.26 -3.86
C GLN A 56 -20.72 -1.53 -2.51
N PRO A 57 -21.79 -0.74 -2.31
CA PRO A 57 -22.05 -0.10 -1.02
C PRO A 57 -22.11 -1.08 0.16
N SER A 58 -22.50 -2.31 -0.10
CA SER A 58 -22.59 -3.40 0.89
C SER A 58 -21.30 -4.20 1.06
N THR A 59 -20.22 -3.84 0.37
CA THR A 59 -18.93 -4.54 0.50
C THR A 59 -18.41 -4.40 1.92
N PRO A 60 -18.15 -5.52 2.64
CA PRO A 60 -17.57 -5.44 3.98
C PRO A 60 -16.18 -4.83 3.95
N ALA A 61 -15.96 -3.80 4.75
CA ALA A 61 -14.66 -3.19 4.96
C ALA A 61 -14.30 -3.24 6.45
N PHE A 62 -13.08 -3.64 6.74
CA PHE A 62 -12.49 -3.56 8.08
C PHE A 62 -11.39 -2.50 8.05
N ASP A 63 -11.09 -1.92 9.21
CA ASP A 63 -9.91 -1.05 9.33
C ASP A 63 -8.65 -1.87 9.03
N ALA A 64 -7.91 -1.44 8.01
CA ALA A 64 -6.75 -2.16 7.52
C ALA A 64 -5.63 -2.22 8.57
N LEU A 65 -5.38 -1.12 9.31
CA LEU A 65 -4.29 -1.06 10.29
C LEU A 65 -4.60 -1.90 11.53
N LEU A 66 -5.85 -1.91 12.01
CA LEU A 66 -6.27 -2.81 13.09
C LEU A 66 -6.19 -4.27 12.67
N SER A 67 -6.58 -4.59 11.44
CA SER A 67 -6.48 -5.95 10.89
C SER A 67 -5.03 -6.39 10.72
N LEU A 68 -4.15 -5.52 10.23
CA LEU A 68 -2.71 -5.79 10.13
C LEU A 68 -2.06 -5.96 11.51
N ALA A 69 -2.53 -5.26 12.55
CA ALA A 69 -2.06 -5.47 13.92
C ALA A 69 -2.43 -6.87 14.43
N ALA A 70 -3.65 -7.35 14.16
CA ALA A 70 -4.04 -8.72 14.49
C ALA A 70 -3.23 -9.76 13.70
N ILE A 71 -2.93 -9.49 12.42
CA ILE A 71 -2.06 -10.33 11.59
C ILE A 71 -0.63 -10.35 12.14
N ALA A 72 -0.11 -9.21 12.59
CA ALA A 72 1.24 -9.12 13.15
C ALA A 72 1.50 -10.10 14.29
N GLU A 73 0.49 -10.31 15.15
CA GLU A 73 0.57 -11.22 16.32
C GLU A 73 0.55 -12.70 15.91
N THR A 74 0.02 -13.04 14.74
CA THR A 74 -0.14 -14.45 14.28
C THR A 74 0.85 -14.85 13.19
N THR A 75 1.73 -13.94 12.79
CA THR A 75 2.73 -14.13 11.74
C THR A 75 4.13 -13.74 12.23
N LYS A 76 5.19 -14.27 11.59
CA LYS A 76 6.56 -14.03 12.03
C LYS A 76 7.37 -13.19 11.04
N ASP A 77 7.37 -13.57 9.77
CA ASP A 77 8.30 -13.05 8.78
C ASP A 77 7.63 -12.20 7.72
N ILE A 78 6.36 -12.48 7.40
CA ILE A 78 5.61 -11.80 6.34
C ILE A 78 5.46 -10.30 6.63
N ARG A 79 5.75 -9.45 5.63
CA ARG A 79 5.57 -8.01 5.73
C ARG A 79 4.11 -7.62 5.58
N LEU A 80 3.73 -6.49 6.14
CA LEU A 80 2.34 -6.05 6.36
C LEU A 80 2.07 -4.79 5.55
N GLY A 81 1.35 -4.93 4.45
CA GLY A 81 1.15 -3.85 3.48
C GLY A 81 -0.29 -3.33 3.40
N THR A 82 -0.43 -2.06 3.09
CA THR A 82 -1.69 -1.46 2.65
C THR A 82 -1.67 -1.19 1.14
N ASN A 83 -2.73 -1.57 0.41
CA ASN A 83 -2.84 -1.39 -1.03
C ASN A 83 -4.23 -0.82 -1.41
N VAL A 84 -4.43 0.48 -1.22
CA VAL A 84 -3.62 1.50 -0.56
C VAL A 84 -4.43 2.17 0.55
N TYR A 85 -3.75 2.77 1.52
CA TYR A 85 -4.35 3.57 2.59
C TYR A 85 -4.64 4.99 2.12
N ASN A 86 -5.86 5.48 2.34
CA ASN A 86 -6.29 6.83 1.98
C ASN A 86 -5.85 7.85 3.04
N ILE A 87 -4.57 8.20 3.03
CA ILE A 87 -3.95 9.02 4.08
C ILE A 87 -4.59 10.40 4.25
N GLY A 88 -5.14 10.98 3.17
CA GLY A 88 -5.78 12.31 3.19
C GLY A 88 -7.12 12.38 3.94
N LEU A 89 -7.77 11.24 4.20
CA LEU A 89 -9.07 11.20 4.89
C LEU A 89 -8.97 11.37 6.42
N ARG A 90 -7.77 11.38 6.98
CA ARG A 90 -7.55 11.42 8.44
C ARG A 90 -6.57 12.51 8.82
N HIS A 91 -6.58 12.89 10.10
CA HIS A 91 -5.52 13.73 10.63
C HIS A 91 -4.19 12.95 10.70
N PRO A 92 -3.05 13.51 10.25
CA PRO A 92 -1.77 12.79 10.18
C PRO A 92 -1.29 12.27 11.55
N PHE A 93 -1.67 12.88 12.67
CA PHE A 93 -1.37 12.34 14.00
C PHE A 93 -2.00 10.96 14.24
N VAL A 94 -3.23 10.76 13.78
CA VAL A 94 -3.93 9.46 13.91
C VAL A 94 -3.21 8.42 13.06
N THR A 95 -2.91 8.76 11.82
CA THR A 95 -2.20 7.87 10.89
C THR A 95 -0.80 7.53 11.39
N ALA A 96 0.00 8.55 11.75
CA ALA A 96 1.36 8.33 12.24
C ALA A 96 1.37 7.46 13.51
N ARG A 97 0.42 7.68 14.43
CA ARG A 97 0.31 6.88 15.66
C ARG A 97 -0.04 5.44 15.39
N ALA A 98 -1.03 5.18 14.52
CA ALA A 98 -1.45 3.83 14.18
C ALA A 98 -0.32 3.07 13.46
N ILE A 99 0.33 3.70 12.48
CA ILE A 99 1.45 3.11 11.74
C ILE A 99 2.66 2.83 12.66
N THR A 100 3.01 3.77 13.54
CA THR A 100 4.11 3.54 14.51
C THR A 100 3.80 2.38 15.45
N THR A 101 2.56 2.29 15.93
CA THR A 101 2.13 1.20 16.80
C THR A 101 2.22 -0.14 16.08
N LEU A 102 1.72 -0.21 14.85
CA LEU A 102 1.80 -1.40 14.00
C LEU A 102 3.27 -1.80 13.72
N ASP A 103 4.12 -0.82 13.44
CA ASP A 103 5.54 -1.07 13.16
C ASP A 103 6.27 -1.66 14.36
N ILE A 104 5.98 -1.15 15.56
CA ILE A 104 6.53 -1.69 16.82
C ILE A 104 6.00 -3.11 17.09
N LEU A 105 4.68 -3.33 17.00
CA LEU A 105 4.08 -4.65 17.24
C LEU A 105 4.58 -5.70 16.25
N SER A 106 4.80 -5.31 15.01
CA SER A 106 5.30 -6.21 13.97
C SER A 106 6.83 -6.37 13.95
N GLY A 107 7.58 -5.64 14.79
CA GLY A 107 9.04 -5.66 14.75
C GLY A 107 9.64 -5.07 13.46
N GLY A 108 9.00 -4.04 12.88
CA GLY A 108 9.51 -3.35 11.69
C GLY A 108 9.10 -3.99 10.35
N ARG A 109 7.96 -4.69 10.30
CA ARG A 109 7.48 -5.37 9.08
C ARG A 109 6.50 -4.53 8.24
N VAL A 110 6.24 -3.26 8.57
CA VAL A 110 5.26 -2.43 7.85
C VAL A 110 5.74 -2.00 6.47
N GLU A 111 4.86 -2.13 5.47
CA GLU A 111 4.94 -1.60 4.12
C GLU A 111 3.77 -0.64 3.90
N PHE A 112 3.99 0.66 4.08
CA PHE A 112 2.90 1.63 4.09
C PHE A 112 2.58 2.13 2.68
N GLY A 113 1.69 1.44 1.99
CA GLY A 113 1.17 1.86 0.68
C GLY A 113 0.05 2.90 0.84
N ILE A 114 0.24 4.07 0.25
CA ILE A 114 -0.70 5.20 0.34
C ILE A 114 -1.22 5.63 -1.01
N GLY A 115 -2.44 6.19 -1.02
CA GLY A 115 -3.07 6.78 -2.18
C GLY A 115 -3.83 8.05 -1.85
N SER A 116 -4.24 8.77 -2.91
CA SER A 116 -5.07 9.98 -2.79
C SER A 116 -6.56 9.72 -3.00
N SER A 117 -6.97 8.46 -3.03
CA SER A 117 -8.32 7.96 -3.34
C SER A 117 -8.79 8.23 -4.79
N TRP A 118 -9.67 7.38 -5.25
CA TRP A 118 -10.42 7.52 -6.50
C TRP A 118 -11.89 7.85 -6.23
N LEU A 119 -12.38 7.60 -5.01
CA LEU A 119 -13.78 7.65 -4.62
C LEU A 119 -14.11 9.02 -4.04
N GLU A 120 -14.66 9.91 -4.88
CA GLU A 120 -15.04 11.27 -4.51
C GLU A 120 -16.11 11.28 -3.43
N GLU A 121 -17.11 10.40 -3.55
CA GLU A 121 -18.24 10.33 -2.64
C GLU A 121 -17.83 9.92 -1.20
N GLU A 122 -16.70 9.23 -1.04
CA GLU A 122 -16.13 8.94 0.29
C GLU A 122 -15.54 10.21 0.92
N TRP A 123 -14.89 11.05 0.12
CA TRP A 123 -14.39 12.35 0.56
C TRP A 123 -15.54 13.27 0.99
N ASP A 124 -16.58 13.36 0.18
CA ASP A 124 -17.78 14.13 0.50
C ASP A 124 -18.44 13.66 1.79
N ALA A 125 -18.55 12.35 1.99
CA ALA A 125 -19.10 11.76 3.21
C ALA A 125 -18.28 12.09 4.48
N THR A 126 -16.98 12.35 4.33
CA THR A 126 -16.12 12.81 5.42
C THR A 126 -16.08 14.32 5.60
N GLY A 127 -16.80 15.07 4.77
CA GLY A 127 -16.83 16.55 4.80
C GLY A 127 -15.57 17.19 4.22
N LEU A 128 -14.79 16.46 3.41
CA LEU A 128 -13.56 16.93 2.80
C LEU A 128 -13.76 17.21 1.30
N ASP A 129 -13.13 18.26 0.80
CA ASP A 129 -13.15 18.61 -0.62
C ASP A 129 -12.19 17.71 -1.41
N PHE A 130 -12.76 16.84 -2.26
CA PHE A 130 -12.01 15.91 -3.12
C PHE A 130 -11.00 16.60 -4.04
N SER A 131 -11.27 17.82 -4.48
CA SER A 131 -10.36 18.59 -5.34
C SER A 131 -9.03 18.92 -4.65
N THR A 132 -9.00 18.95 -3.32
CA THR A 132 -7.84 19.27 -2.50
C THR A 132 -6.99 18.03 -2.17
N ARG A 133 -7.48 16.81 -2.46
CA ARG A 133 -6.88 15.54 -2.00
C ARG A 133 -5.37 15.42 -2.23
N GLY A 134 -4.90 15.92 -3.38
CA GLY A 134 -3.47 15.83 -3.71
C GLY A 134 -2.61 16.63 -2.76
N ARG A 135 -2.94 17.92 -2.54
CA ARG A 135 -2.18 18.81 -1.64
C ARG A 135 -2.29 18.34 -0.19
N ARG A 136 -3.48 17.92 0.23
CA ARG A 136 -3.71 17.38 1.58
C ARG A 136 -2.88 16.11 1.85
N VAL A 137 -2.75 15.22 0.86
CA VAL A 137 -1.88 14.03 0.93
C VAL A 137 -0.41 14.44 1.02
N ASP A 138 0.02 15.45 0.26
CA ASP A 138 1.41 15.94 0.31
C ASP A 138 1.76 16.44 1.73
N GLU A 139 0.91 17.24 2.37
CA GLU A 139 1.11 17.69 3.76
C GLU A 139 1.07 16.54 4.77
N ALA A 140 0.12 15.61 4.61
CA ALA A 140 0.00 14.46 5.51
C ALA A 140 1.25 13.56 5.48
N ILE A 141 1.86 13.35 4.30
CA ILE A 141 3.11 12.61 4.15
C ILE A 141 4.26 13.35 4.88
N ASP A 142 4.40 14.65 4.63
CA ASP A 142 5.47 15.44 5.25
C ASP A 142 5.38 15.41 6.78
N ILE A 143 4.17 15.62 7.32
CA ILE A 143 3.92 15.55 8.76
C ILE A 143 4.25 14.16 9.30
N CYS A 144 3.78 13.08 8.68
CA CYS A 144 4.06 11.73 9.15
C CYS A 144 5.57 11.45 9.17
N ARG A 145 6.31 11.82 8.12
CA ARG A 145 7.75 11.63 8.07
C ARG A 145 8.47 12.38 9.18
N LYS A 146 8.12 13.65 9.41
CA LYS A 146 8.68 14.46 10.52
C LYS A 146 8.33 13.84 11.89
N LEU A 147 7.09 13.38 12.10
CA LEU A 147 6.69 12.72 13.34
C LEU A 147 7.52 11.46 13.62
N TRP A 148 7.91 10.72 12.58
CA TRP A 148 8.70 9.49 12.75
C TRP A 148 10.19 9.76 12.99
N SER A 149 10.76 10.85 12.45
CA SER A 149 12.20 11.13 12.51
C SER A 149 12.59 12.20 13.54
N ASP A 150 11.84 13.29 13.64
CA ASP A 150 12.25 14.48 14.36
C ASP A 150 11.83 14.43 15.84
N GLU A 151 12.60 15.04 16.73
CA GLU A 151 12.31 15.07 18.16
C GLU A 151 11.11 15.97 18.47
N VAL A 152 11.11 17.17 17.91
CA VAL A 152 10.05 18.17 18.04
C VAL A 152 9.67 18.63 16.66
N ILE A 153 8.38 18.71 16.37
CA ILE A 153 7.86 19.20 15.09
C ILE A 153 6.77 20.24 15.31
N GLU A 154 6.74 21.23 14.44
CA GLU A 154 5.64 22.14 14.19
C GLU A 154 5.29 22.10 12.70
N PHE A 155 4.08 22.52 12.35
CA PHE A 155 3.66 22.53 10.96
C PHE A 155 2.63 23.63 10.72
N HIS A 156 2.84 24.44 9.68
CA HIS A 156 1.99 25.56 9.29
C HIS A 156 1.67 25.43 7.80
N GLY A 157 0.65 24.63 7.46
CA GLY A 157 0.25 24.31 6.09
C GLY A 157 -1.14 24.84 5.73
N GLU A 158 -1.63 24.40 4.60
CA GLU A 158 -2.98 24.75 4.10
C GLU A 158 -4.08 23.96 4.85
N PHE A 159 -3.81 22.70 5.19
CA PHE A 159 -4.78 21.76 5.77
C PHE A 159 -4.49 21.39 7.22
N PHE A 160 -3.27 21.53 7.63
CA PHE A 160 -2.84 21.18 8.99
C PHE A 160 -1.99 22.32 9.54
N ASP A 161 -2.31 22.75 10.76
CA ASP A 161 -1.62 23.82 11.45
C ASP A 161 -1.51 23.48 12.95
N PHE A 162 -0.30 23.41 13.49
CA PHE A 162 -0.09 23.10 14.90
C PHE A 162 1.26 23.59 15.40
N ASP A 163 1.26 24.06 16.64
CA ASP A 163 2.43 24.47 17.42
C ASP A 163 3.35 23.27 17.72
N PRO A 164 4.59 23.48 18.21
CA PRO A 164 5.55 22.41 18.50
C PRO A 164 4.98 21.26 19.35
N VAL A 165 5.11 20.05 18.83
CA VAL A 165 4.71 18.81 19.51
C VAL A 165 5.85 17.80 19.55
N MET A 166 5.83 16.90 20.53
CA MET A 166 6.67 15.70 20.54
C MET A 166 5.84 14.47 20.19
N PHE A 167 6.43 13.54 19.46
CA PHE A 167 5.82 12.30 19.06
C PHE A 167 6.68 11.11 19.45
N ASN A 168 6.26 10.38 20.48
CA ASN A 168 6.94 9.19 20.97
C ASN A 168 5.92 8.07 21.25
N PRO A 169 6.35 6.77 21.12
CA PRO A 169 7.65 6.33 20.63
C PRO A 169 7.81 6.57 19.12
N LYS A 170 9.03 6.40 18.60
CA LYS A 170 9.32 6.35 17.17
C LYS A 170 9.09 4.93 16.64
N PRO A 171 8.86 4.74 15.32
CA PRO A 171 8.79 3.41 14.73
C PRO A 171 10.14 2.66 14.83
N VAL A 172 10.11 1.35 14.69
CA VAL A 172 11.31 0.49 14.62
C VAL A 172 12.11 0.79 13.36
N GLN A 173 11.42 0.90 12.24
CA GLN A 173 12.03 1.26 10.96
C GLN A 173 12.46 2.73 10.98
N GLN A 174 13.70 3.03 10.56
CA GLN A 174 14.26 4.38 10.52
C GLN A 174 14.61 4.79 9.10
N PRO A 175 14.30 6.03 8.70
CA PRO A 175 13.68 7.14 9.46
C PRO A 175 12.15 7.02 9.58
N GLY A 176 11.56 5.93 9.15
CA GLY A 176 10.14 5.60 9.20
C GLY A 176 9.85 4.35 8.39
N PRO A 177 8.63 3.81 8.45
CA PRO A 177 8.22 2.67 7.63
C PRO A 177 8.37 2.94 6.13
N VAL A 178 8.62 1.87 5.37
CA VAL A 178 8.73 1.92 3.89
C VAL A 178 7.45 2.51 3.31
N LEU A 179 7.57 3.58 2.52
CA LEU A 179 6.45 4.32 1.95
C LEU A 179 6.29 4.00 0.47
N LEU A 180 5.21 3.32 0.10
CA LEU A 180 4.85 3.04 -1.28
C LEU A 180 3.80 4.05 -1.77
N ILE A 181 4.03 4.67 -2.91
CA ILE A 181 3.11 5.65 -3.49
C ILE A 181 2.24 5.00 -4.55
N GLY A 182 0.95 4.91 -4.28
CA GLY A 182 -0.06 4.39 -5.19
C GLY A 182 -0.48 5.39 -6.25
N GLY A 183 -0.77 4.89 -7.45
CA GLY A 183 -1.35 5.64 -8.56
C GLY A 183 -0.44 5.83 -9.77
N ASP A 184 -1.09 6.21 -10.89
CA ASP A 184 -0.49 6.21 -12.23
C ASP A 184 -0.20 7.61 -12.76
N GLY A 185 -0.88 8.62 -12.23
CA GLY A 185 -0.82 9.99 -12.73
C GLY A 185 0.49 10.71 -12.39
N ALA A 186 0.74 11.84 -13.06
CA ALA A 186 1.94 12.66 -12.88
C ALA A 186 2.19 13.04 -11.41
N ALA A 187 1.13 13.33 -10.63
CA ALA A 187 1.25 13.66 -9.21
C ALA A 187 1.74 12.45 -8.38
N ALA A 188 1.28 11.23 -8.68
CA ALA A 188 1.72 10.01 -8.01
C ALA A 188 3.19 9.69 -8.35
N LYS A 189 3.57 9.76 -9.63
CA LYS A 189 4.96 9.60 -10.08
C LYS A 189 5.89 10.63 -9.42
N ARG A 190 5.47 11.90 -9.36
CA ARG A 190 6.23 12.96 -8.65
C ARG A 190 6.41 12.62 -7.17
N ARG A 191 5.37 12.16 -6.46
CA ARG A 191 5.47 11.75 -5.05
C ARG A 191 6.39 10.56 -4.88
N ALA A 192 6.28 9.54 -5.72
CA ALA A 192 7.16 8.37 -5.70
C ALA A 192 8.63 8.79 -5.84
N ALA A 193 8.92 9.72 -6.75
CA ALA A 193 10.25 10.27 -6.95
C ALA A 193 10.75 11.08 -5.73
N LEU A 194 9.93 12.01 -5.21
CA LEU A 194 10.37 12.99 -4.22
C LEU A 194 10.34 12.50 -2.78
N VAL A 195 9.35 11.65 -2.43
CA VAL A 195 9.14 11.22 -1.05
C VAL A 195 8.91 9.71 -0.89
N GLY A 196 8.56 8.97 -1.96
CA GLY A 196 8.34 7.52 -1.89
C GLY A 196 9.63 6.72 -1.78
N ASP A 197 9.56 5.54 -1.21
CA ASP A 197 10.61 4.52 -1.25
C ASP A 197 10.30 3.50 -2.35
N ALA A 198 9.01 3.30 -2.65
CA ALA A 198 8.51 2.49 -3.75
C ALA A 198 7.38 3.20 -4.52
N TRP A 199 7.17 2.76 -5.75
CA TRP A 199 6.02 3.13 -6.58
C TRP A 199 5.09 1.93 -6.77
N LEU A 200 3.77 2.18 -6.66
CA LEU A 200 2.72 1.17 -6.72
C LEU A 200 1.68 1.58 -7.77
N PRO A 201 1.99 1.49 -9.09
CA PRO A 201 1.03 1.75 -10.15
C PRO A 201 -0.01 0.64 -10.28
N MET A 202 -1.15 0.96 -10.90
CA MET A 202 -2.27 0.03 -11.06
C MET A 202 -2.61 -0.27 -12.52
N ASN A 203 -2.42 0.70 -13.41
CA ASN A 203 -2.96 0.66 -14.77
C ASN A 203 -1.88 0.61 -15.87
N HIS A 204 -0.62 0.34 -15.54
CA HIS A 204 0.45 0.21 -16.52
C HIS A 204 0.57 -1.26 -17.00
N SER A 205 0.71 -1.45 -18.30
CA SER A 205 1.12 -2.75 -18.84
C SER A 205 2.60 -3.01 -18.58
N LEU A 206 3.03 -4.27 -18.63
CA LEU A 206 4.46 -4.62 -18.44
C LEU A 206 5.39 -3.89 -19.43
N GLU A 207 4.92 -3.64 -20.65
CA GLU A 207 5.68 -2.93 -21.68
C GLU A 207 5.85 -1.43 -21.36
N GLN A 208 4.89 -0.84 -20.64
CA GLN A 208 4.92 0.58 -20.27
C GLN A 208 5.78 0.85 -19.01
N LEU A 209 5.89 -0.14 -18.11
CA LEU A 209 6.56 0.02 -16.82
C LEU A 209 8.01 0.49 -16.91
N PRO A 210 8.88 -0.06 -17.80
CA PRO A 210 10.28 0.36 -17.85
C PRO A 210 10.47 1.84 -18.19
N ALA A 211 9.62 2.37 -19.07
CA ALA A 211 9.67 3.80 -19.43
C ALA A 211 9.16 4.67 -18.28
N ALA A 212 8.03 4.31 -17.67
CA ALA A 212 7.44 5.05 -16.57
C ALA A 212 8.34 5.02 -15.31
N LEU A 213 9.00 3.90 -15.02
CA LEU A 213 9.94 3.77 -13.90
C LEU A 213 11.19 4.63 -14.13
N ARG A 214 11.68 4.71 -15.38
CA ARG A 214 12.79 5.64 -15.72
C ARG A 214 12.38 7.09 -15.42
N GLU A 215 11.19 7.54 -15.83
CA GLU A 215 10.72 8.90 -15.52
C GLU A 215 10.73 9.19 -13.99
N VAL A 216 10.28 8.23 -13.19
CA VAL A 216 10.30 8.36 -11.72
C VAL A 216 11.72 8.44 -11.19
N ASN A 217 12.62 7.59 -11.66
CA ASN A 217 14.01 7.57 -11.20
C ASN A 217 14.82 8.78 -11.65
N ASP A 218 14.57 9.29 -12.86
CA ASP A 218 15.20 10.53 -13.36
C ASP A 218 14.77 11.73 -12.50
N ALA A 219 13.46 11.82 -12.17
CA ALA A 219 12.96 12.85 -11.29
C ALA A 219 13.51 12.72 -9.86
N ARG A 220 13.69 11.48 -9.35
CA ARG A 220 14.32 11.19 -8.05
C ARG A 220 15.78 11.66 -8.03
N ALA A 221 16.55 11.34 -9.07
CA ALA A 221 17.94 11.76 -9.20
C ALA A 221 18.07 13.28 -9.33
N ALA A 222 17.20 13.93 -10.11
CA ALA A 222 17.14 15.39 -10.24
C ALA A 222 16.83 16.10 -8.90
N ALA A 223 16.09 15.44 -8.01
CA ALA A 223 15.83 15.91 -6.64
C ALA A 223 16.96 15.60 -5.65
N GLY A 224 18.08 15.03 -6.09
CA GLY A 224 19.22 14.68 -5.24
C GLY A 224 19.01 13.47 -4.33
N ARG A 225 17.97 12.66 -4.57
CA ARG A 225 17.71 11.45 -3.77
C ARG A 225 18.53 10.26 -4.28
N ALA A 226 19.26 9.62 -3.39
CA ALA A 226 20.06 8.44 -3.71
C ALA A 226 19.22 7.20 -3.99
N GLY A 227 19.79 6.25 -4.73
CA GLY A 227 19.18 4.96 -5.05
C GLY A 227 18.05 5.06 -6.09
N THR A 228 17.41 3.94 -6.34
CA THR A 228 16.26 3.80 -7.25
C THR A 228 14.96 3.56 -6.48
N THR A 229 13.86 3.98 -7.05
CA THR A 229 12.51 3.64 -6.55
C THR A 229 12.23 2.18 -6.85
N THR A 230 11.84 1.40 -5.85
CA THR A 230 11.38 0.03 -6.08
C THR A 230 9.99 0.01 -6.69
N LEU A 231 9.72 -0.98 -7.55
CA LEU A 231 8.46 -1.11 -8.26
C LEU A 231 7.65 -2.30 -7.71
N THR A 232 6.48 -2.00 -7.16
CA THR A 232 5.50 -3.00 -6.70
C THR A 232 4.25 -2.89 -7.56
N ILE A 233 3.72 -4.00 -8.07
CA ILE A 233 2.47 -4.00 -8.87
C ILE A 233 1.56 -5.15 -8.47
N GLY A 234 0.27 -4.99 -8.74
CA GLY A 234 -0.67 -6.12 -8.79
C GLY A 234 -0.49 -6.92 -10.08
N GLY A 235 -0.58 -8.25 -10.01
CA GLY A 235 -0.44 -9.06 -11.22
C GLY A 235 -0.78 -10.53 -10.99
N GLY A 236 -0.96 -11.27 -12.10
CA GLY A 236 -1.12 -12.71 -12.11
C GLY A 236 0.20 -13.41 -12.41
N ILE A 237 0.48 -14.46 -11.68
CA ILE A 237 1.60 -15.38 -11.92
C ILE A 237 0.99 -16.77 -11.96
N ASP A 238 1.04 -17.43 -13.12
CA ASP A 238 0.53 -18.79 -13.30
C ASP A 238 1.67 -19.84 -13.14
N GLY A 239 2.92 -19.38 -13.19
CA GLY A 239 4.07 -20.24 -12.99
C GLY A 239 5.40 -19.48 -12.98
N PRO A 240 6.53 -20.17 -12.73
CA PRO A 240 7.85 -19.54 -12.61
C PRO A 240 8.27 -18.72 -13.85
N ALA A 241 7.81 -19.12 -15.04
CA ALA A 241 8.13 -18.40 -16.30
C ALA A 241 7.55 -16.96 -16.34
N ASP A 242 6.46 -16.69 -15.64
CA ASP A 242 5.89 -15.33 -15.56
C ASP A 242 6.77 -14.41 -14.72
N VAL A 243 7.49 -14.97 -13.76
CA VAL A 243 8.39 -14.22 -12.87
C VAL A 243 9.48 -13.49 -13.66
N ASP A 244 10.02 -14.13 -14.72
CA ASP A 244 11.05 -13.51 -15.56
C ASP A 244 10.49 -12.32 -16.34
N ARG A 245 9.26 -12.40 -16.84
CA ARG A 245 8.59 -11.28 -17.54
C ARG A 245 8.43 -10.06 -16.63
N TYR A 246 8.08 -10.26 -15.37
CA TYR A 246 8.01 -9.16 -14.39
C TYR A 246 9.39 -8.59 -14.07
N ARG A 247 10.38 -9.46 -13.90
CA ARG A 247 11.77 -9.07 -13.63
C ARG A 247 12.36 -8.25 -14.77
N ASP A 248 12.11 -8.67 -16.03
CA ASP A 248 12.55 -7.95 -17.24
C ASP A 248 11.88 -6.57 -17.39
N ALA A 249 10.66 -6.42 -16.89
CA ALA A 249 9.96 -5.14 -16.79
C ALA A 249 10.43 -4.25 -15.63
N GLY A 250 11.41 -4.70 -14.82
CA GLY A 250 11.94 -3.94 -13.69
C GLY A 250 11.09 -3.99 -12.42
N VAL A 251 10.21 -5.00 -12.29
CA VAL A 251 9.34 -5.18 -11.12
C VAL A 251 10.13 -5.84 -9.99
N ASP A 252 10.10 -5.25 -8.81
CA ASP A 252 10.73 -5.78 -7.60
C ASP A 252 9.79 -6.70 -6.81
N ARG A 253 8.49 -6.36 -6.79
CA ARG A 253 7.44 -7.13 -6.10
C ARG A 253 6.18 -7.22 -6.94
N VAL A 254 5.60 -8.43 -6.99
CA VAL A 254 4.26 -8.68 -7.55
C VAL A 254 3.32 -9.07 -6.41
N ILE A 255 2.18 -8.38 -6.32
CA ILE A 255 1.09 -8.71 -5.40
C ILE A 255 0.10 -9.55 -6.18
N VAL A 256 0.02 -10.84 -5.85
CA VAL A 256 -0.88 -11.79 -6.51
C VAL A 256 -2.19 -11.98 -5.75
N HIS A 257 -3.19 -12.52 -6.44
CA HIS A 257 -4.48 -12.89 -5.88
C HIS A 257 -4.81 -14.34 -6.29
N PRO A 258 -4.25 -15.36 -5.59
CA PRO A 258 -4.24 -16.75 -6.03
C PRO A 258 -5.55 -17.52 -5.74
N PHE A 259 -6.67 -16.82 -5.60
CA PHE A 259 -8.00 -17.39 -5.33
C PHE A 259 -9.10 -16.52 -5.95
N THR A 260 -10.26 -17.13 -6.22
CA THR A 260 -11.42 -16.41 -6.76
C THR A 260 -12.54 -16.23 -5.72
N THR A 261 -12.59 -17.10 -4.73
CA THR A 261 -13.59 -17.05 -3.67
C THR A 261 -12.94 -17.13 -2.29
N SER A 262 -13.61 -16.53 -1.30
CA SER A 262 -13.15 -16.57 0.10
C SER A 262 -13.00 -18.00 0.66
N LYS A 263 -13.78 -18.97 0.12
CA LYS A 263 -13.71 -20.37 0.57
C LYS A 263 -12.43 -21.09 0.10
N GLU A 264 -11.93 -20.69 -1.06
CA GLU A 264 -10.75 -21.30 -1.69
C GLU A 264 -9.45 -20.58 -1.32
N ALA A 265 -9.55 -19.48 -0.58
CA ALA A 265 -8.42 -18.57 -0.40
C ALA A 265 -7.22 -19.25 0.25
N ILE A 266 -7.40 -20.00 1.34
CA ILE A 266 -6.30 -20.69 2.03
C ILE A 266 -5.69 -21.76 1.13
N ASP A 267 -6.52 -22.57 0.47
CA ASP A 267 -6.05 -23.60 -0.46
C ASP A 267 -5.31 -22.99 -1.66
N GLY A 268 -5.82 -21.87 -2.18
CA GLY A 268 -5.18 -21.12 -3.27
C GLY A 268 -3.82 -20.56 -2.86
N ILE A 269 -3.71 -20.00 -1.65
CA ILE A 269 -2.44 -19.50 -1.08
C ILE A 269 -1.43 -20.64 -0.94
N ASN A 270 -1.82 -21.76 -0.32
CA ASN A 270 -0.94 -22.90 -0.12
C ASN A 270 -0.47 -23.48 -1.46
N ARG A 271 -1.40 -23.73 -2.38
CA ARG A 271 -1.06 -24.23 -3.72
C ARG A 271 -0.08 -23.30 -4.46
N PHE A 272 -0.28 -21.99 -4.39
CA PHE A 272 0.63 -21.03 -5.01
C PHE A 272 2.03 -21.09 -4.37
N GLY A 273 2.13 -21.25 -3.05
CA GLY A 273 3.37 -21.48 -2.34
C GLY A 273 4.14 -22.68 -2.87
N ASP A 274 3.45 -23.82 -2.98
CA ASP A 274 4.04 -25.09 -3.46
C ASP A 274 4.42 -25.06 -4.95
N GLU A 275 3.56 -24.47 -5.79
CA GLU A 275 3.71 -24.54 -7.25
C GLU A 275 4.61 -23.43 -7.81
N VAL A 276 4.68 -22.27 -7.16
CA VAL A 276 5.41 -21.10 -7.64
C VAL A 276 6.55 -20.73 -6.70
N ILE A 277 6.27 -20.36 -5.45
CA ILE A 277 7.29 -19.77 -4.55
C ILE A 277 8.41 -20.77 -4.28
N ALA A 278 8.09 -22.02 -3.92
CA ALA A 278 9.07 -23.06 -3.65
C ALA A 278 10.01 -23.38 -4.83
N LYS A 279 9.62 -23.00 -6.05
CA LYS A 279 10.42 -23.22 -7.26
C LYS A 279 11.25 -22.01 -7.69
N LEU A 280 11.08 -20.86 -7.02
CA LEU A 280 11.87 -19.65 -7.34
C LEU A 280 13.26 -19.68 -6.70
N ASP A 281 13.41 -20.42 -5.61
CA ASP A 281 14.66 -20.53 -4.83
C ASP A 281 15.44 -21.82 -5.18
N ALA A 282 14.91 -22.64 -6.09
CA ALA A 282 15.53 -23.89 -6.57
C ALA A 282 16.35 -23.67 -7.85
#